data_da113ef42ba0ad3b25c47bf784c99f21
#
_entry.id   da113ef42ba0ad3b25c47bf784c99f21
#
_cell.length_a   1.000
_cell.length_b   1.000
_cell.length_c   1.000
_cell.angle_alpha   90.00
_cell.angle_beta   90.00
_cell.angle_gamma   90.00
#
_symmetry.space_group_name_H-M   'P 1'
#
loop_
_entity.id
_entity.type
_entity.pdbx_description
1 polymer ?
#
loop_
_entity_poly.entity_id
_entity_poly.type
_entity_poly.pdbx_seq_one_letter_code
_entity_poly.pdbx_strand_id
1 'polypeptide(L)'
;PFFDNVENIRQLSKSAHDGSERDHRSLQELLNTLDKSQLLPVARAFTQFLNLAKIAEQHHAVSREMDDEFSATNTLDTVFTQLVDSGVSQQQLNGAVDSLRIELVLTAHPTEVVRRTLMHKYDAINDLLGQLELQGRTEREEVSIHTRLKELVSQIWYSQEFREQRPTPIAEAKGGFAVVENSLWIAVPNYLRRLDGSLRKATGASLPLTASPVAFSSWMGGD
;
A
#
# COMPACT_ATOMS: atom_id res chain seq x y z
N PRO A 1 -5.27 32.41 -5.46
CA PRO A 1 -4.12 32.04 -6.29
C PRO A 1 -3.89 30.54 -6.35
N PHE A 2 -2.75 29.99 -5.85
CA PHE A 2 -2.42 28.57 -6.04
C PHE A 2 -3.41 27.63 -5.36
N PHE A 3 -3.69 27.82 -4.09
CA PHE A 3 -4.64 26.99 -3.31
C PHE A 3 -6.04 26.99 -3.96
N ASP A 4 -6.52 28.14 -4.38
CA ASP A 4 -7.85 28.28 -5.01
C ASP A 4 -7.92 27.51 -6.33
N ASN A 5 -6.83 27.52 -7.11
CA ASN A 5 -6.75 26.75 -8.35
C ASN A 5 -6.79 25.25 -8.08
N VAL A 6 -6.03 24.77 -7.08
CA VAL A 6 -6.05 23.33 -6.72
C VAL A 6 -7.45 22.91 -6.24
N GLU A 7 -8.09 23.70 -5.41
CA GLU A 7 -9.42 23.39 -4.89
C GLU A 7 -10.50 23.44 -5.99
N ASN A 8 -10.45 24.44 -6.89
CA ASN A 8 -11.35 24.51 -8.04
C ASN A 8 -11.18 23.29 -8.97
N ILE A 9 -9.94 22.92 -9.28
CA ILE A 9 -9.66 21.74 -10.11
C ILE A 9 -10.21 20.47 -9.41
N ARG A 10 -10.02 20.33 -8.11
CA ARG A 10 -10.53 19.18 -7.34
C ARG A 10 -12.06 19.09 -7.42
N GLN A 11 -12.76 20.20 -7.19
CA GLN A 11 -14.23 20.26 -7.23
C GLN A 11 -14.78 19.99 -8.63
N LEU A 12 -14.20 20.63 -9.66
CA LEU A 12 -14.61 20.41 -11.03
C LEU A 12 -14.34 18.96 -11.50
N SER A 13 -13.19 18.37 -11.09
CA SER A 13 -12.85 16.99 -11.41
C SER A 13 -13.84 16.01 -10.78
N LYS A 14 -14.23 16.24 -9.52
CA LYS A 14 -15.22 15.40 -8.83
C LYS A 14 -16.59 15.49 -9.53
N SER A 15 -17.07 16.69 -9.79
CA SER A 15 -18.37 16.91 -10.42
C SER A 15 -18.40 16.38 -11.87
N ALA A 16 -17.29 16.50 -12.61
CA ALA A 16 -17.14 15.93 -13.94
C ALA A 16 -17.16 14.39 -13.90
N HIS A 17 -16.52 13.78 -12.92
CA HIS A 17 -16.56 12.34 -12.69
C HIS A 17 -17.98 11.84 -12.36
N ASP A 18 -18.76 12.63 -11.62
CA ASP A 18 -20.15 12.35 -11.27
C ASP A 18 -21.12 12.60 -12.46
N GLY A 19 -20.60 12.93 -13.65
CA GLY A 19 -21.34 13.01 -14.91
C GLY A 19 -21.71 14.43 -15.39
N SER A 20 -21.18 15.50 -14.76
CA SER A 20 -21.43 16.88 -15.20
C SER A 20 -20.56 17.24 -16.40
N GLU A 21 -21.13 17.21 -17.62
CA GLU A 21 -20.44 17.65 -18.82
C GLU A 21 -20.06 19.15 -18.80
N ARG A 22 -20.86 19.96 -18.10
CA ARG A 22 -20.56 21.39 -17.92
C ARG A 22 -19.27 21.58 -17.16
N ASP A 23 -19.12 20.86 -16.03
CA ASP A 23 -17.95 20.98 -15.16
C ASP A 23 -16.72 20.33 -15.81
N HIS A 24 -16.92 19.30 -16.63
CA HIS A 24 -15.84 18.77 -17.48
C HIS A 24 -15.27 19.83 -18.44
N ARG A 25 -16.13 20.59 -19.12
CA ARG A 25 -15.70 21.70 -19.98
C ARG A 25 -15.01 22.81 -19.20
N SER A 26 -15.62 23.22 -18.07
CA SER A 26 -15.01 24.23 -17.19
C SER A 26 -13.64 23.81 -16.66
N LEU A 27 -13.46 22.53 -16.35
CA LEU A 27 -12.17 21.94 -15.94
C LEU A 27 -11.14 22.05 -17.08
N GLN A 28 -11.52 21.69 -18.32
CA GLN A 28 -10.64 21.82 -19.47
C GLN A 28 -10.23 23.28 -19.75
N GLU A 29 -11.20 24.19 -19.69
CA GLU A 29 -10.93 25.63 -19.82
C GLU A 29 -9.95 26.11 -18.76
N LEU A 30 -10.19 25.78 -17.49
CA LEU A 30 -9.32 26.17 -16.38
C LEU A 30 -7.89 25.63 -16.58
N LEU A 31 -7.75 24.35 -16.91
CA LEU A 31 -6.45 23.72 -17.14
C LEU A 31 -5.69 24.38 -18.32
N ASN A 32 -6.40 24.79 -19.36
CA ASN A 32 -5.81 25.46 -20.52
C ASN A 32 -5.35 26.90 -20.21
N THR A 33 -5.86 27.53 -19.14
CA THR A 33 -5.40 28.86 -18.71
C THR A 33 -4.11 28.81 -17.89
N LEU A 34 -3.73 27.64 -17.35
CA LEU A 34 -2.54 27.48 -16.52
C LEU A 34 -1.29 27.40 -17.37
N ASP A 35 -0.29 28.16 -17.03
CA ASP A 35 1.04 28.02 -17.62
C ASP A 35 1.86 26.87 -17.00
N LYS A 36 3.03 26.58 -17.60
CA LYS A 36 3.90 25.49 -17.11
C LYS A 36 4.36 25.67 -15.65
N SER A 37 4.50 26.90 -15.20
CA SER A 37 4.94 27.22 -13.83
C SER A 37 3.84 26.95 -12.82
N GLN A 38 2.58 26.97 -13.25
CA GLN A 38 1.39 26.70 -12.45
C GLN A 38 0.98 25.23 -12.51
N LEU A 39 1.06 24.61 -13.71
CA LEU A 39 0.68 23.21 -13.92
C LEU A 39 1.51 22.23 -13.09
N LEU A 40 2.82 22.43 -13.01
CA LEU A 40 3.71 21.51 -12.29
C LEU A 40 3.42 21.46 -10.79
N PRO A 41 3.29 22.59 -10.07
CA PRO A 41 2.85 22.58 -8.67
C PRO A 41 1.45 21.98 -8.46
N VAL A 42 0.51 22.22 -9.38
CA VAL A 42 -0.85 21.63 -9.32
C VAL A 42 -0.76 20.11 -9.45
N ALA A 43 -0.07 19.59 -10.46
CA ALA A 43 0.13 18.15 -10.64
C ALA A 43 0.79 17.53 -9.41
N ARG A 44 1.81 18.19 -8.84
CA ARG A 44 2.48 17.76 -7.61
C ARG A 44 1.51 17.71 -6.42
N ALA A 45 0.63 18.71 -6.27
CA ALA A 45 -0.35 18.74 -5.18
C ALA A 45 -1.28 17.51 -5.25
N PHE A 46 -1.77 17.17 -6.45
CA PHE A 46 -2.61 15.99 -6.63
C PHE A 46 -1.87 14.68 -6.42
N THR A 47 -0.64 14.56 -6.93
CA THR A 47 0.19 13.36 -6.69
C THR A 47 0.43 13.14 -5.19
N GLN A 48 0.80 14.19 -4.46
CA GLN A 48 1.02 14.09 -3.02
C GLN A 48 -0.26 13.78 -2.25
N PHE A 49 -1.37 14.42 -2.64
CA PHE A 49 -2.67 14.12 -2.06
C PHE A 49 -3.05 12.66 -2.23
N LEU A 50 -2.92 12.11 -3.44
CA LEU A 50 -3.24 10.71 -3.72
C LEU A 50 -2.32 9.75 -2.96
N ASN A 51 -1.03 10.05 -2.85
CA ASN A 51 -0.10 9.23 -2.07
C ASN A 51 -0.46 9.22 -0.58
N LEU A 52 -0.79 10.38 -0.02
CA LEU A 52 -1.20 10.49 1.39
C LEU A 52 -2.56 9.83 1.64
N ALA A 53 -3.52 10.01 0.73
CA ALA A 53 -4.82 9.34 0.79
C ALA A 53 -4.67 7.82 0.77
N LYS A 54 -3.82 7.28 -0.11
CA LYS A 54 -3.54 5.84 -0.18
C LYS A 54 -2.94 5.31 1.13
N ILE A 55 -2.02 6.07 1.76
CA ILE A 55 -1.45 5.67 3.05
C ILE A 55 -2.54 5.64 4.13
N ALA A 56 -3.39 6.67 4.19
CA ALA A 56 -4.47 6.73 5.17
C ALA A 56 -5.51 5.62 4.95
N GLU A 57 -5.89 5.34 3.70
CA GLU A 57 -6.80 4.24 3.36
C GLU A 57 -6.22 2.88 3.71
N GLN A 58 -4.94 2.65 3.39
CA GLN A 58 -4.25 1.41 3.71
C GLN A 58 -4.13 1.22 5.22
N HIS A 59 -3.78 2.28 5.95
CA HIS A 59 -3.73 2.26 7.40
C HIS A 59 -5.09 1.90 8.00
N HIS A 60 -6.17 2.57 7.55
CA HIS A 60 -7.53 2.30 7.99
C HIS A 60 -8.00 0.88 7.66
N ALA A 61 -7.66 0.35 6.47
CA ALA A 61 -8.00 -1.01 6.10
C ALA A 61 -7.33 -2.04 7.02
N VAL A 62 -6.04 -1.85 7.33
CA VAL A 62 -5.29 -2.72 8.26
C VAL A 62 -5.87 -2.65 9.67
N SER A 63 -6.18 -1.45 10.17
CA SER A 63 -6.80 -1.29 11.50
C SER A 63 -8.15 -1.98 11.57
N ARG A 64 -9.01 -1.85 10.54
CA ARG A 64 -10.29 -2.56 10.49
C ARG A 64 -10.13 -4.07 10.42
N GLU A 65 -9.16 -4.58 9.65
CA GLU A 65 -8.88 -6.03 9.63
C GLU A 65 -8.42 -6.56 10.99
N MET A 66 -7.73 -5.76 11.79
CA MET A 66 -7.34 -6.12 13.15
C MET A 66 -8.51 -6.10 14.12
N ASP A 67 -9.45 -5.15 13.97
CA ASP A 67 -10.67 -5.06 14.79
C ASP A 67 -11.73 -6.09 14.36
N ASP A 68 -11.81 -6.42 13.06
CA ASP A 68 -12.73 -7.38 12.45
C ASP A 68 -12.16 -8.82 12.39
N GLU A 69 -11.30 -9.21 13.30
CA GLU A 69 -10.81 -10.60 13.40
C GLU A 69 -11.96 -11.63 13.47
N PHE A 70 -13.18 -11.14 13.76
CA PHE A 70 -14.43 -11.90 13.78
C PHE A 70 -15.28 -11.82 12.49
N SER A 71 -14.98 -10.90 11.57
CA SER A 71 -15.86 -10.60 10.41
C SER A 71 -15.21 -10.84 9.04
N ALA A 72 -13.96 -11.28 8.97
CA ALA A 72 -13.29 -11.49 7.69
C ALA A 72 -13.82 -12.73 6.97
N THR A 73 -14.72 -12.51 6.02
CA THR A 73 -15.32 -13.57 5.17
C THR A 73 -14.31 -14.32 4.29
N ASN A 74 -13.06 -13.86 4.21
CA ASN A 74 -12.00 -14.42 3.36
C ASN A 74 -10.71 -14.77 4.13
N THR A 75 -10.81 -15.17 5.39
CA THR A 75 -9.64 -15.71 6.11
C THR A 75 -9.31 -17.13 5.65
N LEU A 76 -8.08 -17.57 5.85
CA LEU A 76 -7.69 -18.96 5.58
C LEU A 76 -8.59 -19.95 6.35
N ASP A 77 -8.94 -19.64 7.59
CA ASP A 77 -9.84 -20.47 8.40
C ASP A 77 -11.22 -20.59 7.76
N THR A 78 -11.79 -19.46 7.30
CA THR A 78 -13.11 -19.45 6.64
C THR A 78 -13.08 -20.23 5.31
N VAL A 79 -12.05 -20.01 4.49
CA VAL A 79 -11.87 -20.71 3.22
C VAL A 79 -11.75 -22.22 3.44
N PHE A 80 -10.94 -22.66 4.40
CA PHE A 80 -10.75 -24.08 4.68
C PHE A 80 -12.02 -24.70 5.25
N THR A 81 -12.74 -24.01 6.12
CA THR A 81 -14.04 -24.46 6.63
C THR A 81 -15.04 -24.64 5.49
N GLN A 82 -15.17 -23.66 4.59
CA GLN A 82 -16.07 -23.74 3.44
C GLN A 82 -15.71 -24.90 2.49
N LEU A 83 -14.42 -25.17 2.28
CA LEU A 83 -13.98 -26.30 1.46
C LEU A 83 -14.36 -27.64 2.10
N VAL A 84 -14.14 -27.78 3.40
CA VAL A 84 -14.54 -29.00 4.14
C VAL A 84 -16.07 -29.16 4.13
N ASP A 85 -16.82 -28.11 4.38
CA ASP A 85 -18.30 -28.12 4.37
C ASP A 85 -18.87 -28.44 2.97
N SER A 86 -18.14 -28.07 1.91
CA SER A 86 -18.49 -28.41 0.53
C SER A 86 -18.14 -29.85 0.13
N GLY A 87 -17.56 -30.64 1.04
CA GLY A 87 -17.25 -32.05 0.82
C GLY A 87 -15.81 -32.32 0.33
N VAL A 88 -14.92 -31.33 0.35
CA VAL A 88 -13.51 -31.56 0.06
C VAL A 88 -12.90 -32.39 1.18
N SER A 89 -12.31 -33.55 0.84
CA SER A 89 -11.69 -34.42 1.83
C SER A 89 -10.40 -33.81 2.41
N GLN A 90 -10.04 -34.21 3.62
CA GLN A 90 -8.77 -33.80 4.24
C GLN A 90 -7.55 -34.13 3.38
N GLN A 91 -7.57 -35.27 2.71
CA GLN A 91 -6.47 -35.68 1.81
C GLN A 91 -6.36 -34.74 0.59
N GLN A 92 -7.49 -34.35 0.01
CA GLN A 92 -7.51 -33.40 -1.11
C GLN A 92 -7.03 -32.03 -0.68
N LEU A 93 -7.45 -31.54 0.51
CA LEU A 93 -7.05 -30.26 1.04
C LEU A 93 -5.54 -30.25 1.34
N ASN A 94 -5.00 -31.28 1.98
CA ASN A 94 -3.57 -31.44 2.21
C ASN A 94 -2.79 -31.44 0.89
N GLY A 95 -3.24 -32.24 -0.11
CA GLY A 95 -2.60 -32.28 -1.42
C GLY A 95 -2.63 -30.93 -2.15
N ALA A 96 -3.71 -30.16 -2.04
CA ALA A 96 -3.79 -28.81 -2.60
C ALA A 96 -2.80 -27.86 -1.93
N VAL A 97 -2.68 -27.92 -0.61
CA VAL A 97 -1.72 -27.08 0.14
C VAL A 97 -0.28 -27.49 -0.14
N ASP A 98 0.00 -28.78 -0.24
CA ASP A 98 1.34 -29.28 -0.61
C ASP A 98 1.79 -28.85 -2.02
N SER A 99 0.82 -28.70 -2.93
CA SER A 99 1.06 -28.22 -4.30
C SER A 99 0.94 -26.70 -4.46
N LEU A 100 0.61 -25.98 -3.38
CA LEU A 100 0.44 -24.53 -3.43
C LEU A 100 1.74 -23.82 -3.82
N ARG A 101 1.65 -23.00 -4.86
CA ARG A 101 2.75 -22.16 -5.33
C ARG A 101 2.26 -20.74 -5.56
N ILE A 102 2.78 -19.81 -4.78
CA ILE A 102 2.54 -18.39 -4.89
C ILE A 102 3.84 -17.75 -5.35
N GLU A 103 3.85 -17.16 -6.53
CA GLU A 103 5.01 -16.47 -7.05
C GLU A 103 4.81 -14.96 -6.98
N LEU A 104 5.63 -14.30 -6.16
CA LEU A 104 5.66 -12.85 -6.04
C LEU A 104 6.71 -12.29 -7.00
N VAL A 105 6.25 -11.59 -8.03
CA VAL A 105 7.13 -10.99 -9.05
C VAL A 105 7.45 -9.56 -8.64
N LEU A 106 8.71 -9.31 -8.28
CA LEU A 106 9.20 -7.96 -8.00
C LEU A 106 9.50 -7.26 -9.32
N THR A 107 8.74 -6.22 -9.63
CA THR A 107 8.94 -5.39 -10.82
C THR A 107 9.50 -4.04 -10.42
N ALA A 108 10.58 -3.61 -11.09
CA ALA A 108 11.06 -2.24 -10.98
C ALA A 108 10.42 -1.41 -12.11
N HIS A 109 9.38 -0.64 -11.78
CA HIS A 109 8.84 0.30 -12.76
C HIS A 109 9.75 1.55 -12.78
N PRO A 110 10.31 1.96 -13.94
CA PRO A 110 11.25 3.09 -14.03
C PRO A 110 10.67 4.41 -13.49
N THR A 111 9.35 4.54 -13.49
CA THR A 111 8.62 5.70 -12.98
C THR A 111 8.31 5.64 -11.49
N GLU A 112 8.44 4.48 -10.86
CA GLU A 112 8.04 4.25 -9.46
C GLU A 112 9.22 4.16 -8.48
N VAL A 113 10.43 4.45 -8.92
CA VAL A 113 11.58 4.45 -8.01
C VAL A 113 11.49 5.67 -7.08
N VAL A 114 10.59 5.56 -6.13
CA VAL A 114 10.47 6.49 -5.01
C VAL A 114 11.81 6.54 -4.27
N ARG A 115 12.32 7.73 -4.02
CA ARG A 115 13.55 7.87 -3.24
C ARG A 115 13.37 7.27 -1.85
N ARG A 116 14.36 6.52 -1.36
CA ARG A 116 14.34 5.96 0.01
C ARG A 116 13.95 7.01 1.07
N THR A 117 14.40 8.24 0.89
CA THR A 117 14.05 9.35 1.79
C THR A 117 12.56 9.67 1.82
N LEU A 118 11.82 9.48 0.71
CA LEU A 118 10.38 9.64 0.67
C LEU A 118 9.69 8.42 1.30
N MET A 119 10.18 7.22 1.02
CA MET A 119 9.65 5.99 1.67
C MET A 119 9.71 6.11 3.19
N HIS A 120 10.87 6.47 3.77
CA HIS A 120 10.99 6.68 5.22
C HIS A 120 10.03 7.76 5.78
N LYS A 121 9.70 8.79 4.98
CA LYS A 121 8.73 9.80 5.40
C LYS A 121 7.30 9.25 5.37
N TYR A 122 6.96 8.44 4.37
CA TYR A 122 5.67 7.76 4.30
C TYR A 122 5.51 6.72 5.43
N ASP A 123 6.57 5.95 5.72
CA ASP A 123 6.58 5.03 6.86
C ASP A 123 6.36 5.79 8.18
N ALA A 124 7.08 6.91 8.38
CA ALA A 124 6.90 7.75 9.56
C ALA A 124 5.48 8.35 9.68
N ILE A 125 4.82 8.68 8.55
CA ILE A 125 3.42 9.12 8.56
C ILE A 125 2.51 7.96 9.01
N ASN A 126 2.71 6.76 8.45
CA ASN A 126 1.95 5.58 8.83
C ASN A 126 2.08 5.26 10.33
N ASP A 127 3.30 5.32 10.87
CA ASP A 127 3.55 5.11 12.30
C ASP A 127 2.84 6.16 13.18
N LEU A 128 2.82 7.42 12.75
CA LEU A 128 2.12 8.49 13.46
C LEU A 128 0.60 8.33 13.40
N LEU A 129 0.05 7.82 12.29
CA LEU A 129 -1.37 7.47 12.20
C LEU A 129 -1.71 6.35 13.19
N GLY A 130 -0.86 5.31 13.29
CA GLY A 130 -1.02 4.27 14.31
C GLY A 130 -0.99 4.81 15.74
N GLN A 131 -0.10 5.77 16.02
CA GLN A 131 -0.08 6.44 17.31
C GLN A 131 -1.37 7.23 17.57
N LEU A 132 -2.01 7.81 16.55
CA LEU A 132 -3.30 8.51 16.69
C LEU A 132 -4.47 7.57 17.02
N GLU A 133 -4.39 6.29 16.75
CA GLU A 133 -5.45 5.32 17.09
C GLU A 133 -5.34 4.77 18.52
N LEU A 134 -4.17 4.89 19.17
CA LEU A 134 -3.98 4.43 20.53
C LEU A 134 -4.87 5.21 21.51
N GLN A 135 -5.52 4.51 22.45
CA GLN A 135 -6.32 5.14 23.50
C GLN A 135 -5.44 5.70 24.64
N GLY A 136 -5.93 6.69 25.37
CA GLY A 136 -5.28 7.22 26.58
C GLY A 136 -4.21 8.28 26.32
N ARG A 137 -4.14 8.86 25.11
CA ARG A 137 -3.22 9.96 24.79
C ARG A 137 -3.62 11.25 25.53
N THR A 138 -2.60 12.03 25.84
CA THR A 138 -2.78 13.40 26.33
C THR A 138 -2.96 14.37 25.16
N GLU A 139 -3.65 15.49 25.38
CA GLU A 139 -3.79 16.55 24.36
C GLU A 139 -2.43 17.04 23.84
N ARG A 140 -1.42 17.09 24.71
CA ARG A 140 -0.05 17.48 24.31
C ARG A 140 0.58 16.50 23.32
N GLU A 141 0.39 15.20 23.53
CA GLU A 141 0.87 14.18 22.60
C GLU A 141 0.16 14.27 21.26
N GLU A 142 -1.15 14.47 21.25
CA GLU A 142 -1.92 14.64 20.03
C GLU A 142 -1.45 15.85 19.22
N VAL A 143 -1.28 17.02 19.87
CA VAL A 143 -0.72 18.22 19.23
C VAL A 143 0.69 17.96 18.66
N SER A 144 1.53 17.22 19.38
CA SER A 144 2.86 16.87 18.92
C SER A 144 2.81 16.00 17.65
N ILE A 145 1.96 14.99 17.62
CA ILE A 145 1.77 14.11 16.46
C ILE A 145 1.28 14.91 15.26
N HIS A 146 0.25 15.75 15.42
CA HIS A 146 -0.24 16.61 14.34
C HIS A 146 0.81 17.58 13.82
N THR A 147 1.62 18.15 14.70
CA THR A 147 2.74 19.01 14.30
C THR A 147 3.74 18.23 13.46
N ARG A 148 4.11 17.02 13.90
CA ARG A 148 5.05 16.18 13.17
C ARG A 148 4.50 15.73 11.82
N LEU A 149 3.24 15.40 11.70
CA LEU A 149 2.58 15.10 10.43
C LEU A 149 2.67 16.28 9.46
N LYS A 150 2.37 17.50 9.91
CA LYS A 150 2.52 18.71 9.08
C LYS A 150 3.95 18.96 8.62
N GLU A 151 4.93 18.73 9.49
CA GLU A 151 6.35 18.81 9.12
C GLU A 151 6.72 17.79 8.04
N LEU A 152 6.31 16.54 8.18
CA LEU A 152 6.59 15.48 7.20
C LEU A 152 5.94 15.79 5.85
N VAL A 153 4.68 16.23 5.82
CA VAL A 153 4.00 16.65 4.60
C VAL A 153 4.74 17.80 3.93
N SER A 154 5.18 18.81 4.71
CA SER A 154 5.97 19.92 4.20
C SER A 154 7.32 19.45 3.62
N GLN A 155 8.01 18.55 4.31
CA GLN A 155 9.26 17.98 3.82
C GLN A 155 9.07 17.17 2.53
N ILE A 156 7.96 16.43 2.40
CA ILE A 156 7.60 15.69 1.18
C ILE A 156 7.39 16.68 0.04
N TRP A 157 6.63 17.76 0.29
CA TRP A 157 6.38 18.81 -0.69
C TRP A 157 7.65 19.39 -1.31
N TYR A 158 8.68 19.65 -0.49
CA TYR A 158 9.97 20.19 -0.95
C TYR A 158 10.97 19.12 -1.39
N SER A 159 10.62 17.84 -1.29
CA SER A 159 11.50 16.76 -1.77
C SER A 159 11.36 16.58 -3.28
N GLN A 160 12.46 16.32 -3.97
CA GLN A 160 12.43 15.90 -5.37
C GLN A 160 11.96 14.44 -5.45
N GLU A 161 10.86 14.19 -6.16
CA GLU A 161 10.28 12.85 -6.35
C GLU A 161 11.05 12.06 -7.41
N PHE A 162 11.45 12.74 -8.46
CA PHE A 162 12.08 12.10 -9.60
C PHE A 162 13.61 12.09 -9.47
N ARG A 163 14.21 10.99 -9.88
CA ARG A 163 15.65 10.92 -10.09
C ARG A 163 15.95 11.46 -11.50
N GLU A 164 16.94 12.33 -11.62
CA GLU A 164 17.41 12.83 -12.92
C GLU A 164 18.12 11.74 -13.74
N GLN A 165 18.67 10.73 -13.06
CA GLN A 165 19.36 9.62 -13.69
C GLN A 165 18.56 8.33 -13.53
N ARG A 166 18.50 7.51 -14.58
CA ARG A 166 17.93 6.17 -14.52
C ARG A 166 18.66 5.35 -13.46
N PRO A 167 17.92 4.57 -12.64
CA PRO A 167 18.56 3.68 -11.69
C PRO A 167 19.39 2.63 -12.44
N THR A 168 20.53 2.29 -11.89
CA THR A 168 21.32 1.16 -12.37
C THR A 168 20.67 -0.15 -11.93
N PRO A 169 20.91 -1.30 -12.62
CA PRO A 169 20.42 -2.62 -12.19
C PRO A 169 20.78 -2.95 -10.74
N ILE A 170 21.98 -2.50 -10.30
CA ILE A 170 22.41 -2.65 -8.89
C ILE A 170 21.54 -1.81 -7.94
N ALA A 171 21.15 -0.61 -8.34
CA ALA A 171 20.28 0.25 -7.52
C ALA A 171 18.87 -0.32 -7.41
N GLU A 172 18.37 -0.92 -8.49
CA GLU A 172 17.07 -1.62 -8.52
C GLU A 172 17.09 -2.87 -7.64
N ALA A 173 18.13 -3.70 -7.76
CA ALA A 173 18.31 -4.87 -6.90
C ALA A 173 18.36 -4.49 -5.42
N LYS A 174 19.09 -3.42 -5.06
CA LYS A 174 19.11 -2.90 -3.68
C LYS A 174 17.73 -2.42 -3.21
N GLY A 175 16.91 -1.89 -4.12
CA GLY A 175 15.51 -1.54 -3.84
C GLY A 175 14.68 -2.79 -3.51
N GLY A 176 14.79 -3.83 -4.32
CA GLY A 176 14.13 -5.12 -4.10
C GLY A 176 14.54 -5.77 -2.77
N PHE A 177 15.83 -5.77 -2.44
CA PHE A 177 16.31 -6.28 -1.14
C PHE A 177 15.72 -5.52 0.04
N ALA A 178 15.51 -4.21 -0.07
CA ALA A 178 14.85 -3.45 0.99
C ALA A 178 13.40 -3.91 1.23
N VAL A 179 12.66 -4.29 0.19
CA VAL A 179 11.32 -4.87 0.32
C VAL A 179 11.40 -6.24 1.02
N VAL A 180 12.37 -7.07 0.66
CA VAL A 180 12.57 -8.36 1.33
C VAL A 180 12.88 -8.16 2.82
N GLU A 181 13.85 -7.30 3.15
CA GLU A 181 14.29 -7.07 4.52
C GLU A 181 13.21 -6.43 5.40
N ASN A 182 12.51 -5.43 4.90
CA ASN A 182 11.58 -4.64 5.71
C ASN A 182 10.17 -5.24 5.78
N SER A 183 9.77 -6.06 4.81
CA SER A 183 8.39 -6.57 4.70
C SER A 183 8.33 -8.09 4.60
N LEU A 184 8.94 -8.68 3.58
CA LEU A 184 8.74 -10.11 3.27
C LEU A 184 9.36 -11.02 4.32
N TRP A 185 10.47 -10.61 4.93
CA TRP A 185 11.13 -11.35 6.01
C TRP A 185 10.24 -11.57 7.24
N ILE A 186 9.25 -10.71 7.43
CA ILE A 186 8.25 -10.82 8.51
C ILE A 186 6.95 -11.43 7.98
N ALA A 187 6.48 -10.95 6.83
CA ALA A 187 5.18 -11.33 6.27
C ALA A 187 5.11 -12.82 5.87
N VAL A 188 6.15 -13.35 5.21
CA VAL A 188 6.15 -14.75 4.75
C VAL A 188 6.11 -15.74 5.91
N PRO A 189 6.96 -15.66 6.95
CA PRO A 189 6.85 -16.52 8.11
C PRO A 189 5.50 -16.42 8.84
N ASN A 190 4.92 -15.24 8.92
CA ASN A 190 3.59 -15.05 9.53
C ASN A 190 2.50 -15.71 8.68
N TYR A 191 2.55 -15.56 7.37
CA TYR A 191 1.64 -16.26 6.46
C TYR A 191 1.75 -17.78 6.62
N LEU A 192 2.96 -18.33 6.63
CA LEU A 192 3.17 -19.78 6.79
C LEU A 192 2.65 -20.31 8.13
N ARG A 193 2.82 -19.57 9.22
CA ARG A 193 2.25 -19.95 10.53
C ARG A 193 0.72 -19.92 10.50
N ARG A 194 0.13 -18.92 9.86
CA ARG A 194 -1.33 -18.86 9.68
C ARG A 194 -1.84 -20.01 8.83
N LEU A 195 -1.18 -20.30 7.71
CA LEU A 195 -1.53 -21.40 6.82
C LEU A 195 -1.44 -22.76 7.56
N ASP A 196 -0.36 -23.00 8.31
CA ASP A 196 -0.19 -24.20 9.15
C ASP A 196 -1.32 -24.31 10.19
N GLY A 197 -1.62 -23.22 10.88
CA GLY A 197 -2.67 -23.17 11.89
C GLY A 197 -4.05 -23.50 11.31
N SER A 198 -4.41 -22.92 10.17
CA SER A 198 -5.69 -23.16 9.49
C SER A 198 -5.77 -24.59 8.93
N LEU A 199 -4.69 -25.08 8.32
CA LEU A 199 -4.61 -26.47 7.83
C LEU A 199 -4.79 -27.47 8.99
N ARG A 200 -4.10 -27.25 10.10
CA ARG A 200 -4.17 -28.10 11.29
C ARG A 200 -5.57 -28.12 11.89
N LYS A 201 -6.26 -27.00 11.94
CA LYS A 201 -7.66 -26.92 12.39
C LYS A 201 -8.59 -27.73 11.48
N ALA A 202 -8.40 -27.62 10.15
CA ALA A 202 -9.29 -28.24 9.16
C ALA A 202 -9.02 -29.74 8.95
N THR A 203 -7.77 -30.19 9.03
CA THR A 203 -7.37 -31.56 8.63
C THR A 203 -6.62 -32.34 9.72
N GLY A 204 -6.18 -31.68 10.79
CA GLY A 204 -5.29 -32.28 11.80
C GLY A 204 -3.83 -32.40 11.35
N ALA A 205 -3.50 -32.12 10.08
CA ALA A 205 -2.16 -32.20 9.54
C ALA A 205 -1.43 -30.85 9.66
N SER A 206 -0.10 -30.88 9.71
CA SER A 206 0.75 -29.69 9.72
C SER A 206 1.47 -29.57 8.41
N LEU A 207 1.86 -28.34 8.05
CA LEU A 207 2.76 -28.11 6.93
C LEU A 207 4.11 -28.81 7.19
N PRO A 208 4.69 -29.47 6.16
CA PRO A 208 6.05 -29.96 6.26
C PRO A 208 7.03 -28.83 6.58
N LEU A 209 8.06 -29.08 7.37
CA LEU A 209 9.11 -28.08 7.65
C LEU A 209 9.84 -27.60 6.38
N THR A 210 9.77 -28.40 5.32
CA THR A 210 10.34 -28.11 4.01
C THR A 210 9.36 -27.41 3.08
N ALA A 211 8.13 -27.11 3.52
CA ALA A 211 7.14 -26.43 2.70
C ALA A 211 7.64 -25.04 2.28
N SER A 212 7.61 -24.79 0.98
CA SER A 212 8.03 -23.52 0.38
C SER A 212 7.00 -23.06 -0.66
N PRO A 213 5.77 -22.72 -0.22
CA PRO A 213 4.71 -22.32 -1.13
C PRO A 213 4.91 -20.93 -1.74
N VAL A 214 5.80 -20.10 -1.17
CA VAL A 214 6.08 -18.76 -1.66
C VAL A 214 7.42 -18.73 -2.36
N ALA A 215 7.40 -18.29 -3.61
CA ALA A 215 8.59 -18.07 -4.44
C ALA A 215 8.67 -16.59 -4.86
N PHE A 216 9.86 -16.15 -5.20
CA PHE A 216 10.13 -14.80 -5.65
C PHE A 216 10.78 -14.85 -7.03
N SER A 217 10.33 -13.98 -7.92
CA SER A 217 10.98 -13.71 -9.19
C SER A 217 11.11 -12.20 -9.38
N SER A 218 11.89 -11.79 -10.36
CA SER A 218 12.17 -10.37 -10.61
C SER A 218 12.33 -10.12 -12.10
N TRP A 219 11.82 -8.98 -12.55
CA TRP A 219 12.07 -8.42 -13.88
C TRP A 219 13.07 -7.25 -13.82
N MET A 220 13.81 -7.13 -12.72
CA MET A 220 14.82 -6.10 -12.56
C MET A 220 16.01 -6.40 -13.47
N GLY A 221 16.50 -5.37 -14.19
CA GLY A 221 17.66 -5.50 -15.08
C GLY A 221 17.38 -6.18 -16.43
N GLY A 222 16.14 -6.35 -16.81
CA GLY A 222 15.76 -6.71 -18.19
C GLY A 222 15.99 -5.53 -19.14
N ASP A 223 16.51 -5.80 -20.36
CA ASP A 223 16.68 -4.82 -21.44
C ASP A 223 15.35 -4.22 -21.92
#